data_247476f2116acc0797ec8e2c50f8b239
#
_entry.id   247476f2116acc0797ec8e2c50f8b239
#
_cell.length_a   1.000
_cell.length_b   1.000
_cell.length_c   1.000
_cell.angle_alpha   90.00
_cell.angle_beta   90.00
_cell.angle_gamma   90.00
#
_symmetry.space_group_name_H-M   'P 1'
#
loop_
_entity.id
_entity.type
_entity.pdbx_description
1 polymer ?
#
loop_
_entity_poly.entity_id
_entity_poly.type
_entity_poly.pdbx_seq_one_letter_code
_entity_poly.pdbx_strand_id
1 'polypeptide(L)'
;RDVERSRGLGDVYKRQEIAPQTTLSKDMPHEGEEFGYVLEGEIEIVIGNNTYKCKKSDSFYFVSNKVHYIKNTKNTTAKIIWVSSPPTF
;
A
#
# COMPACT_ATOMS: atom_id res chain seq x y z
N ARG A 1 -9.00 -10.31 0.53
CA ARG A 1 -7.72 -9.76 0.05
C ARG A 1 -6.89 -10.87 -0.57
N ASP A 2 -6.46 -10.65 -1.80
CA ASP A 2 -5.65 -11.61 -2.53
C ASP A 2 -4.18 -11.34 -2.24
N VAL A 3 -3.45 -12.43 -1.97
CA VAL A 3 -2.00 -12.37 -1.76
C VAL A 3 -1.38 -13.34 -2.73
N GLU A 4 -0.47 -12.86 -3.55
CA GLU A 4 0.20 -13.68 -4.55
C GLU A 4 1.71 -13.48 -4.44
N ARG A 5 2.45 -14.53 -4.75
CA ARG A 5 3.90 -14.52 -4.69
C ARG A 5 4.48 -14.42 -6.09
N SER A 6 5.41 -13.50 -6.30
CA SER A 6 6.13 -13.39 -7.55
C SER A 6 6.95 -14.64 -7.78
N ARG A 7 6.84 -15.20 -8.97
CA ARG A 7 7.54 -16.43 -9.31
C ARG A 7 9.05 -16.18 -9.38
N GLY A 8 9.81 -16.94 -8.59
CA GLY A 8 11.25 -16.93 -8.64
C GLY A 8 11.92 -15.73 -7.99
N LEU A 9 11.17 -14.75 -7.51
CA LEU A 9 11.74 -13.53 -6.93
C LEU A 9 11.58 -13.43 -5.43
N GLY A 10 10.68 -14.23 -4.85
CA GLY A 10 10.42 -14.16 -3.42
C GLY A 10 9.59 -12.98 -2.97
N ASP A 11 9.10 -12.18 -3.89
CA ASP A 11 8.24 -11.06 -3.55
C ASP A 11 6.79 -11.49 -3.44
N VAL A 12 6.04 -10.76 -2.62
CA VAL A 12 4.61 -10.98 -2.43
C VAL A 12 3.87 -9.70 -2.79
N TYR A 13 2.82 -9.84 -3.58
CA TYR A 13 1.94 -8.70 -3.82
C TYR A 13 0.52 -9.02 -3.40
N LYS A 14 -0.21 -7.96 -3.07
CA LYS A 14 -1.58 -8.06 -2.59
C LYS A 14 -2.46 -7.17 -3.45
N ARG A 15 -3.62 -7.69 -3.83
CA ARG A 15 -4.71 -6.84 -4.28
C ARG A 15 -5.54 -6.52 -3.06
N GLN A 16 -5.83 -5.26 -2.86
CA GLN A 16 -6.54 -4.85 -1.67
C GLN A 16 -7.60 -3.81 -2.01
N GLU A 17 -8.79 -4.00 -1.43
CA GLU A 17 -9.85 -3.01 -1.50
C GLU A 17 -9.89 -2.29 -0.16
N ILE A 18 -9.96 -0.98 -0.22
CA ILE A 18 -10.01 -0.14 0.97
C ILE A 18 -11.34 0.57 0.97
N ALA A 19 -12.17 0.22 1.93
CA ALA A 19 -13.51 0.78 2.06
C ALA A 19 -13.45 2.31 2.26
N PRO A 20 -14.54 3.02 1.93
CA PRO A 20 -14.60 4.45 2.18
C PRO A 20 -14.35 4.78 3.65
N GLN A 21 -13.70 5.90 3.90
CA GLN A 21 -13.46 6.44 5.24
C GLN A 21 -12.76 5.43 6.15
N THR A 22 -11.82 4.68 5.62
CA THR A 22 -11.15 3.61 6.35
C THR A 22 -9.65 3.87 6.41
N THR A 23 -9.07 3.64 7.59
CA THR A 23 -7.63 3.65 7.81
C THR A 23 -7.18 2.23 8.07
N LEU A 24 -6.20 1.77 7.32
CA LEU A 24 -5.62 0.45 7.56
C LEU A 24 -4.68 0.50 8.75
N SER A 25 -4.43 -0.66 9.36
CA SER A 25 -3.54 -0.76 10.50
C SER A 25 -2.15 -0.24 10.15
N LYS A 26 -1.53 0.42 11.11
CA LYS A 26 -0.16 0.91 10.93
C LYS A 26 0.81 -0.24 10.86
N ASP A 27 1.74 -0.16 9.92
CA ASP A 27 2.85 -1.07 9.84
C ASP A 27 4.05 -0.45 10.53
N MET A 28 4.70 -1.25 11.37
CA MET A 28 5.90 -0.82 12.06
C MET A 28 7.08 -0.80 11.09
N PRO A 29 8.12 -0.02 11.38
CA PRO A 29 9.30 0.00 10.53
C PRO A 29 9.91 -1.40 10.38
N HIS A 30 10.33 -1.73 9.19
CA HIS A 30 10.99 -2.99 8.89
C HIS A 30 11.94 -2.80 7.72
N GLU A 31 12.83 -3.76 7.50
CA GLU A 31 13.70 -3.72 6.34
C GLU A 31 12.92 -4.02 5.08
N GLY A 32 13.25 -3.31 4.01
CA GLY A 32 12.69 -3.59 2.72
C GLY A 32 12.13 -2.37 2.05
N GLU A 33 11.48 -2.64 0.95
CA GLU A 33 10.91 -1.63 0.07
C GLU A 33 9.48 -1.99 -0.24
N GLU A 34 8.67 -0.99 -0.53
CA GLU A 34 7.28 -1.20 -0.89
C GLU A 34 6.94 -0.40 -2.13
N PHE A 35 6.15 -1.03 -2.98
CA PHE A 35 5.65 -0.43 -4.21
C PHE A 35 4.15 -0.62 -4.26
N GLY A 36 3.49 0.23 -5.02
CA GLY A 36 2.09 0.00 -5.28
C GLY A 36 1.58 0.79 -6.44
N TYR A 37 0.35 0.46 -6.82
CA TYR A 37 -0.32 1.09 -7.94
C TYR A 37 -1.80 1.20 -7.59
N VAL A 38 -2.37 2.36 -7.85
CA VAL A 38 -3.79 2.60 -7.57
C VAL A 38 -4.60 2.23 -8.80
N LEU A 39 -5.40 1.19 -8.67
CA LEU A 39 -6.27 0.70 -9.74
C LEU A 39 -7.53 1.54 -9.87
N GLU A 40 -8.13 1.89 -8.73
CA GLU A 40 -9.36 2.69 -8.68
C GLU A 40 -9.38 3.52 -7.42
N GLY A 41 -10.01 4.67 -7.51
CA GLY A 41 -10.21 5.55 -6.36
C GLY A 41 -8.98 6.38 -6.03
N GLU A 42 -8.91 6.79 -4.78
CA GLU A 42 -7.84 7.64 -4.28
C GLU A 42 -7.51 7.22 -2.87
N ILE A 43 -6.22 7.20 -2.55
CA ILE A 43 -5.75 6.88 -1.22
C ILE A 43 -4.76 7.92 -0.74
N GLU A 44 -4.51 7.92 0.57
CA GLU A 44 -3.42 8.66 1.16
C GLU A 44 -2.47 7.68 1.81
N ILE A 45 -1.18 7.87 1.58
CA ILE A 45 -0.14 7.05 2.19
C ILE A 45 0.56 7.93 3.21
N VAL A 46 0.58 7.48 4.46
CA VAL A 46 1.25 8.19 5.54
C VAL A 46 2.55 7.46 5.85
N ILE A 47 3.66 8.17 5.78
CA ILE A 47 4.99 7.63 6.04
C ILE A 47 5.65 8.57 7.05
N GLY A 48 5.84 8.08 8.28
CA GLY A 48 6.31 8.94 9.35
C GLY A 48 5.38 10.13 9.53
N ASN A 49 5.88 11.34 9.33
CA ASN A 49 5.10 12.57 9.47
C ASN A 49 4.59 13.12 8.15
N ASN A 50 4.79 12.40 7.05
CA ASN A 50 4.42 12.88 5.72
C ASN A 50 3.22 12.13 5.17
N THR A 51 2.35 12.86 4.47
CA THR A 51 1.18 12.29 3.82
C THR A 51 1.25 12.56 2.32
N TYR A 52 1.03 11.51 1.53
CA TYR A 52 1.08 11.59 0.09
C TYR A 52 -0.24 11.11 -0.49
N LYS A 53 -0.78 11.87 -1.44
CA LYS A 53 -2.02 11.49 -2.12
C LYS A 53 -1.69 10.73 -3.39
N CYS A 54 -2.40 9.62 -3.59
CA CYS A 54 -2.28 8.80 -4.80
C CYS A 54 -3.67 8.53 -5.33
N LYS A 55 -3.88 8.81 -6.60
CA LYS A 55 -5.15 8.59 -7.26
C LYS A 55 -5.00 7.56 -8.38
N LYS A 56 -6.10 7.20 -9.01
CA LYS A 56 -6.12 6.19 -10.05
C LYS A 56 -4.96 6.39 -11.04
N SER A 57 -4.26 5.31 -11.29
CA SER A 57 -3.09 5.22 -12.19
C SER A 57 -1.80 5.78 -11.61
N ASP A 58 -1.82 6.29 -10.39
CA ASP A 58 -0.58 6.66 -9.72
C ASP A 58 0.09 5.43 -9.15
N SER A 59 1.41 5.43 -9.15
CA SER A 59 2.20 4.42 -8.46
C SER A 59 2.93 5.08 -7.30
N PHE A 60 3.36 4.23 -6.34
CA PHE A 60 4.13 4.72 -5.21
C PHE A 60 5.26 3.75 -4.89
N TYR A 61 6.28 4.29 -4.26
CA TYR A 61 7.44 3.54 -3.82
C TYR A 61 8.00 4.19 -2.58
N PHE A 62 8.36 3.39 -1.58
CA PHE A 62 9.08 3.91 -0.43
C PHE A 62 9.88 2.80 0.26
N VAL A 63 10.87 3.23 1.04
CA VAL A 63 11.64 2.34 1.90
C VAL A 63 10.91 2.23 3.25
N SER A 64 10.79 1.03 3.77
CA SER A 64 9.92 0.71 4.91
C SER A 64 10.57 1.00 6.27
N ASN A 65 11.39 2.05 6.37
CA ASN A 65 12.14 2.34 7.59
C ASN A 65 11.41 3.27 8.58
N LYS A 66 10.15 3.57 8.31
CA LYS A 66 9.31 4.40 9.18
C LYS A 66 7.95 3.76 9.33
N VAL A 67 7.24 4.13 10.38
CA VAL A 67 5.84 3.73 10.55
C VAL A 67 5.07 4.23 9.35
N HIS A 68 4.26 3.38 8.75
CA HIS A 68 3.52 3.72 7.55
C HIS A 68 2.15 3.05 7.54
N TYR A 69 1.21 3.68 6.85
CA TYR A 69 -0.13 3.12 6.67
C TYR A 69 -0.83 3.81 5.51
N ILE A 70 -1.94 3.21 5.11
CA ILE A 70 -2.78 3.73 4.03
C ILE A 70 -4.14 4.06 4.59
N LYS A 71 -4.73 5.14 4.10
CA LYS A 71 -6.11 5.47 4.42
C LYS A 71 -6.85 5.92 3.17
N ASN A 72 -8.15 5.67 3.18
CA ASN A 72 -9.08 6.14 2.17
C ASN A 72 -10.00 7.15 2.85
N THR A 73 -9.86 8.41 2.49
CA THR A 73 -10.68 9.49 3.06
C THR A 73 -11.86 9.85 2.15
N LYS A 74 -12.06 9.12 1.09
CA LYS A 74 -13.11 9.38 0.12
C LYS A 74 -14.36 8.55 0.42
N ASN A 75 -15.41 8.79 -0.35
CA ASN A 75 -16.69 8.11 -0.18
C ASN A 75 -16.85 6.90 -1.10
N THR A 76 -15.82 6.54 -1.83
CA THR A 76 -15.81 5.40 -2.73
C THR A 76 -14.70 4.45 -2.35
N THR A 77 -14.89 3.16 -2.62
CA THR A 77 -13.86 2.15 -2.39
C THR A 77 -12.66 2.39 -3.28
N ALA A 78 -11.47 2.30 -2.72
CA ALA A 78 -10.22 2.32 -3.48
C ALA A 78 -9.71 0.90 -3.69
N LYS A 79 -9.07 0.68 -4.84
CA LYS A 79 -8.45 -0.62 -5.15
C LYS A 79 -7.00 -0.39 -5.50
N ILE A 80 -6.13 -1.17 -4.87
CA ILE A 80 -4.69 -1.02 -5.07
C ILE A 80 -4.03 -2.38 -5.26
N ILE A 81 -2.86 -2.36 -5.86
CA ILE A 81 -1.93 -3.48 -5.85
C ILE A 81 -0.75 -3.03 -5.02
N TRP A 82 -0.31 -3.90 -4.11
CA TRP A 82 0.78 -3.61 -3.18
C TRP A 82 1.82 -4.71 -3.26
N VAL A 83 3.09 -4.31 -3.34
CA VAL A 83 4.21 -5.25 -3.39
C VAL A 83 5.18 -4.90 -2.27
N SER A 84 5.57 -5.91 -1.50
CA SER A 84 6.61 -5.77 -0.47
C SER A 84 7.81 -6.60 -0.88
N SER A 85 9.00 -6.04 -0.71
CA SER A 85 10.26 -6.71 -1.01
C SER A 85 11.28 -6.38 0.08
N PRO A 86 11.79 -7.36 0.84
CA PRO A 86 11.39 -8.77 0.82
C PRO A 86 9.97 -8.98 1.33
N PRO A 87 9.41 -10.16 1.09
CA PRO A 87 8.02 -10.42 1.47
C PRO A 87 7.77 -10.25 2.96
N THR A 88 6.62 -9.64 3.29
CA THR A 88 6.13 -9.57 4.67
C THR A 88 4.74 -10.22 4.69
N PHE A 89 4.53 -11.08 5.66
CA PHE A 89 3.28 -11.83 5.75
C PHE A 89 2.51 -11.48 6.99
#